data_47a3c4fbcea24f5fae5edad0121317fe
#
_entry.id   47a3c4fbcea24f5fae5edad0121317fe
#
_cell.length_a   1.000
_cell.length_b   1.000
_cell.length_c   1.000
_cell.angle_alpha   90.00
_cell.angle_beta   90.00
_cell.angle_gamma   90.00
#
_symmetry.space_group_name_H-M   'P 1'
#
loop_
_entity.id
_entity.type
_entity.pdbx_description
1 polymer ?
#
loop_
_entity_poly.entity_id
_entity_poly.type
_entity_poly.pdbx_seq_one_letter_code
_entity_poly.pdbx_strand_id
1 'polypeptide(L)'
;LGGDAGSTRSAPLLNQIDASNFSDLEVAWIWQGHNSGGGVEYTSRSTPVFVDGVLFTVTGQRRQVVAIDAATGERLWTFREPETMRYLRSPRTDFGKGVAYAEVDGRGVIYITTPAFFLWALDAKTGRPLENWGAPVSLEGFSEGGVLDLIPNLVGDWGPWQEHVARGGTYDVDYGIPRELGMVTSSAPPIVVNGVVVVLIGHEPSYDQTRIENVPGDIMGFDTKTGEFLWKFHVIPRPGEFGHETWENDAWRWSGDMSTWAPASADPELGLVYLVTNASTVQTYAGHRPGHNLFGGSVLALDVETGERRWHFQIHHSDQWNYDLPTPPMLMDLTVDGERIPALIQNTKQGLVFAFNRETGEPIWPIEERPVMQTEVPGNYTSPTQPYPTRPEPLDPIVVNGLTEEFVIDYTPELKQQAMEILSDYRIGGLYVPPL
;
A
#
# COMPACT_ATOMS: atom_id res chain seq x y z
N LEU A 1 1.43 -12.35 3.30
CA LEU A 1 0.56 -12.33 2.13
C LEU A 1 1.30 -12.83 0.89
N GLY A 2 0.72 -13.72 0.12
CA GLY A 2 1.35 -14.21 -1.12
C GLY A 2 2.30 -15.37 -0.94
N GLY A 3 2.07 -16.25 0.04
CA GLY A 3 2.80 -17.49 0.28
C GLY A 3 3.73 -17.46 1.48
N ASP A 4 4.44 -16.36 1.66
CA ASP A 4 5.37 -16.14 2.77
C ASP A 4 5.50 -14.65 3.13
N ALA A 5 6.30 -14.34 4.15
CA ALA A 5 6.57 -12.96 4.56
C ALA A 5 7.31 -12.16 3.47
N GLY A 6 8.06 -12.82 2.60
CA GLY A 6 8.76 -12.21 1.46
C GLY A 6 7.89 -11.99 0.23
N SER A 7 6.58 -12.30 0.29
CA SER A 7 5.63 -12.16 -0.82
C SER A 7 6.05 -12.84 -2.12
N THR A 8 6.77 -13.96 -2.03
CA THR A 8 7.27 -14.71 -3.20
C THR A 8 6.16 -15.34 -4.03
N ARG A 9 4.95 -15.44 -3.46
CA ARG A 9 3.81 -16.19 -4.03
C ARG A 9 4.14 -17.64 -4.36
N SER A 10 5.08 -18.19 -3.62
CA SER A 10 5.52 -19.56 -3.71
C SER A 10 5.18 -20.31 -2.43
N ALA A 11 4.80 -21.56 -2.57
CA ALA A 11 4.56 -22.46 -1.46
C ALA A 11 5.46 -23.70 -1.64
N PRO A 12 6.79 -23.58 -1.47
CA PRO A 12 7.74 -24.64 -1.81
C PRO A 12 7.56 -25.92 -0.99
N LEU A 13 6.85 -25.85 0.11
CA LEU A 13 6.49 -27.03 0.92
C LEU A 13 5.26 -27.78 0.37
N LEU A 14 4.49 -27.17 -0.52
CA LEU A 14 3.32 -27.75 -1.16
C LEU A 14 3.73 -28.31 -2.54
N ASN A 15 4.14 -29.55 -2.58
CA ASN A 15 4.61 -30.23 -3.79
C ASN A 15 3.64 -31.31 -4.28
N GLN A 16 2.38 -31.28 -3.84
CA GLN A 16 1.35 -32.28 -4.19
C GLN A 16 0.82 -32.06 -5.61
N ILE A 17 0.96 -30.88 -6.18
CA ILE A 17 0.49 -30.51 -7.51
C ILE A 17 1.71 -30.20 -8.37
N ASP A 18 1.84 -30.93 -9.49
CA ASP A 18 2.88 -30.73 -10.48
C ASP A 18 2.34 -30.91 -11.91
N ALA A 19 3.19 -30.83 -12.91
CA ALA A 19 2.79 -30.97 -14.31
C ALA A 19 2.14 -32.33 -14.65
N SER A 20 2.35 -33.37 -13.86
CA SER A 20 1.82 -34.72 -14.10
C SER A 20 0.36 -34.87 -13.65
N ASN A 21 -0.09 -34.07 -12.69
CA ASN A 21 -1.43 -34.18 -12.09
C ASN A 21 -2.24 -32.87 -12.13
N PHE A 22 -1.69 -31.79 -12.70
CA PHE A 22 -2.37 -30.50 -12.79
C PHE A 22 -3.72 -30.61 -13.56
N SER A 23 -3.79 -31.45 -14.59
CA SER A 23 -5.01 -31.67 -15.36
C SER A 23 -6.12 -32.43 -14.61
N ASP A 24 -5.78 -33.05 -13.48
CA ASP A 24 -6.72 -33.83 -12.67
C ASP A 24 -7.42 -32.97 -11.61
N LEU A 25 -7.07 -31.69 -11.54
CA LEU A 25 -7.69 -30.75 -10.59
C LEU A 25 -9.14 -30.51 -10.95
N GLU A 26 -10.02 -30.61 -9.93
CA GLU A 26 -11.42 -30.28 -10.00
C GLU A 26 -11.77 -29.16 -8.99
N VAL A 27 -12.83 -28.40 -9.29
CA VAL A 27 -13.35 -27.38 -8.36
C VAL A 27 -14.01 -28.10 -7.18
N ALA A 28 -13.40 -28.04 -5.99
CA ALA A 28 -13.97 -28.63 -4.79
C ALA A 28 -15.20 -27.87 -4.27
N TRP A 29 -15.13 -26.56 -4.29
CA TRP A 29 -16.24 -25.68 -3.88
C TRP A 29 -16.04 -24.25 -4.42
N ILE A 30 -17.11 -23.47 -4.41
CA ILE A 30 -17.12 -22.04 -4.76
C ILE A 30 -17.77 -21.28 -3.60
N TRP A 31 -17.04 -20.37 -2.99
CA TRP A 31 -17.57 -19.49 -1.97
C TRP A 31 -18.00 -18.14 -2.55
N GLN A 32 -19.19 -17.67 -2.17
CA GLN A 32 -19.79 -16.45 -2.72
C GLN A 32 -19.73 -15.31 -1.72
N GLY A 33 -18.83 -14.35 -1.91
CA GLY A 33 -18.62 -13.20 -1.04
C GLY A 33 -19.79 -12.23 -0.95
N HIS A 34 -20.66 -12.15 -1.98
CA HIS A 34 -21.79 -11.23 -2.02
C HIS A 34 -22.88 -11.54 -0.96
N ASN A 35 -22.89 -12.74 -0.39
CA ASN A 35 -23.82 -13.12 0.67
C ASN A 35 -23.47 -12.46 2.04
N SER A 36 -22.44 -11.65 2.11
CA SER A 36 -22.02 -11.02 3.37
C SER A 36 -22.83 -9.78 3.77
N GLY A 37 -23.84 -9.42 2.99
CA GLY A 37 -24.71 -8.26 3.23
C GLY A 37 -24.08 -6.93 2.82
N GLY A 38 -24.89 -5.87 2.76
CA GLY A 38 -24.50 -4.59 2.15
C GLY A 38 -24.65 -4.62 0.63
N GLY A 39 -24.02 -3.70 -0.08
CA GLY A 39 -24.00 -3.71 -1.54
C GLY A 39 -23.08 -4.78 -2.11
N VAL A 40 -23.10 -4.92 -3.43
CA VAL A 40 -22.18 -5.81 -4.16
C VAL A 40 -20.76 -5.23 -4.07
N GLU A 41 -19.80 -6.08 -3.73
CA GLU A 41 -18.38 -5.73 -3.85
C GLU A 41 -17.95 -5.80 -5.33
N TYR A 42 -17.60 -4.66 -5.90
CA TYR A 42 -17.13 -4.60 -7.29
C TYR A 42 -15.62 -4.74 -7.44
N THR A 43 -14.88 -4.62 -6.34
CA THR A 43 -13.41 -4.52 -6.37
C THR A 43 -12.79 -5.44 -5.33
N SER A 44 -13.00 -6.75 -5.45
CA SER A 44 -12.32 -7.72 -4.58
C SER A 44 -10.83 -7.82 -4.95
N ARG A 45 -9.95 -7.55 -3.97
CA ARG A 45 -8.50 -7.62 -4.13
C ARG A 45 -7.84 -8.43 -3.01
N SER A 46 -8.66 -9.16 -2.25
CA SER A 46 -8.19 -9.89 -1.08
C SER A 46 -7.35 -11.10 -1.48
N THR A 47 -6.22 -11.25 -0.80
CA THR A 47 -5.43 -12.48 -0.80
C THR A 47 -5.73 -13.22 0.50
N PRO A 48 -6.32 -14.42 0.47
CA PRO A 48 -6.59 -15.19 1.66
C PRO A 48 -5.30 -15.59 2.40
N VAL A 49 -5.39 -15.71 3.72
CA VAL A 49 -4.37 -16.32 4.57
C VAL A 49 -4.86 -17.71 4.97
N PHE A 50 -4.06 -18.73 4.72
CA PHE A 50 -4.35 -20.11 5.09
C PHE A 50 -3.55 -20.52 6.32
N VAL A 51 -4.23 -20.99 7.38
CA VAL A 51 -3.60 -21.50 8.59
C VAL A 51 -4.45 -22.66 9.11
N ASP A 52 -3.83 -23.80 9.37
CA ASP A 52 -4.43 -24.98 10.04
C ASP A 52 -5.80 -25.38 9.48
N GLY A 53 -5.94 -25.42 8.15
CA GLY A 53 -7.17 -25.82 7.50
C GLY A 53 -8.22 -24.71 7.37
N VAL A 54 -7.93 -23.49 7.81
CA VAL A 54 -8.84 -22.34 7.74
C VAL A 54 -8.29 -21.28 6.79
N LEU A 55 -9.16 -20.76 5.90
CA LEU A 55 -8.91 -19.61 5.08
C LEU A 55 -9.50 -18.36 5.73
N PHE A 56 -8.65 -17.37 5.97
CA PHE A 56 -9.07 -16.05 6.44
C PHE A 56 -8.98 -15.03 5.29
N THR A 57 -10.06 -14.30 5.06
CA THR A 57 -10.11 -13.28 4.00
C THR A 57 -11.04 -12.14 4.38
N VAL A 58 -11.11 -11.13 3.54
CA VAL A 58 -12.08 -10.03 3.66
C VAL A 58 -13.05 -10.05 2.49
N THR A 59 -14.27 -9.60 2.73
CA THR A 59 -15.34 -9.59 1.73
C THR A 59 -16.34 -8.47 1.97
N GLY A 60 -17.04 -8.09 0.91
CA GLY A 60 -18.11 -7.12 0.93
C GLY A 60 -17.64 -5.69 1.12
N GLN A 61 -18.55 -4.74 0.90
CA GLN A 61 -18.27 -3.31 1.00
C GLN A 61 -17.77 -2.89 2.40
N ARG A 62 -18.14 -3.62 3.44
CA ARG A 62 -17.70 -3.32 4.81
C ARG A 62 -16.39 -3.96 5.20
N ARG A 63 -15.72 -4.62 4.25
CA ARG A 63 -14.46 -5.32 4.51
C ARG A 63 -14.56 -6.25 5.71
N GLN A 64 -15.62 -7.08 5.72
CA GLN A 64 -15.86 -8.05 6.77
C GLN A 64 -14.78 -9.14 6.73
N VAL A 65 -14.27 -9.51 7.89
CA VAL A 65 -13.39 -10.68 8.00
C VAL A 65 -14.22 -11.94 8.03
N VAL A 66 -13.85 -12.92 7.22
CA VAL A 66 -14.50 -14.25 7.22
C VAL A 66 -13.44 -15.33 7.40
N ALA A 67 -13.81 -16.35 8.19
CA ALA A 67 -13.08 -17.60 8.28
C ALA A 67 -13.88 -18.70 7.58
N ILE A 68 -13.20 -19.46 6.72
CA ILE A 68 -13.79 -20.49 5.87
C ILE A 68 -13.01 -21.76 6.08
N ASP A 69 -13.71 -22.88 6.33
CA ASP A 69 -13.11 -24.21 6.30
C ASP A 69 -12.57 -24.49 4.88
N ALA A 70 -11.27 -24.71 4.77
CA ALA A 70 -10.63 -24.83 3.48
C ALA A 70 -10.99 -26.13 2.74
N ALA A 71 -11.41 -27.17 3.45
CA ALA A 71 -11.79 -28.44 2.85
C ALA A 71 -13.23 -28.40 2.29
N THR A 72 -14.14 -27.69 2.95
CA THR A 72 -15.57 -27.74 2.63
C THR A 72 -16.12 -26.44 2.03
N GLY A 73 -15.43 -25.31 2.20
CA GLY A 73 -15.94 -23.99 1.86
C GLY A 73 -17.00 -23.46 2.85
N GLU A 74 -17.20 -24.16 3.98
CA GLU A 74 -18.15 -23.71 5.00
C GLU A 74 -17.62 -22.49 5.75
N ARG A 75 -18.48 -21.48 5.94
CA ARG A 75 -18.14 -20.29 6.71
C ARG A 75 -18.21 -20.60 8.21
N LEU A 76 -17.07 -20.52 8.90
CA LEU A 76 -16.96 -20.77 10.33
C LEU A 76 -17.43 -19.58 11.17
N TRP A 77 -16.98 -18.37 10.82
CA TRP A 77 -17.40 -17.14 11.47
C TRP A 77 -17.23 -15.92 10.56
N THR A 78 -17.85 -14.81 10.96
CA THR A 78 -17.72 -13.51 10.31
C THR A 78 -17.58 -12.43 11.37
N PHE A 79 -16.62 -11.53 11.20
CA PHE A 79 -16.51 -10.29 11.96
C PHE A 79 -16.87 -9.10 11.07
N ARG A 80 -17.66 -8.19 11.63
CA ARG A 80 -18.02 -6.91 11.01
C ARG A 80 -17.83 -5.80 12.02
N GLU A 81 -17.04 -4.77 11.65
CA GLU A 81 -16.93 -3.55 12.44
C GLU A 81 -18.29 -2.86 12.56
N PRO A 82 -18.64 -2.29 13.72
CA PRO A 82 -19.81 -1.43 13.86
C PRO A 82 -19.75 -0.23 12.91
N GLU A 83 -20.91 0.26 12.49
CA GLU A 83 -20.98 1.39 11.57
C GLU A 83 -20.61 2.71 12.28
N THR A 84 -19.79 3.52 11.63
CA THR A 84 -19.38 4.84 12.06
C THR A 84 -19.53 5.84 10.92
N MET A 85 -19.57 7.12 11.23
CA MET A 85 -19.54 8.17 10.21
C MET A 85 -18.20 8.16 9.45
N ARG A 86 -17.11 7.73 10.09
CA ARG A 86 -15.80 7.50 9.43
C ARG A 86 -15.91 6.46 8.34
N TYR A 87 -16.57 5.34 8.63
CA TYR A 87 -16.82 4.30 7.63
C TYR A 87 -17.66 4.85 6.45
N LEU A 88 -18.78 5.52 6.75
CA LEU A 88 -19.68 6.06 5.73
C LEU A 88 -19.01 7.11 4.82
N ARG A 89 -18.00 7.78 5.33
CA ARG A 89 -17.21 8.79 4.60
C ARG A 89 -15.95 8.23 3.96
N SER A 90 -15.60 6.98 4.26
CA SER A 90 -14.38 6.38 3.73
C SER A 90 -14.46 6.24 2.21
N PRO A 91 -13.48 6.73 1.46
CA PRO A 91 -13.45 6.61 0.01
C PRO A 91 -13.10 5.20 -0.48
N ARG A 92 -12.68 4.30 0.42
CA ARG A 92 -12.17 2.97 0.07
C ARG A 92 -12.80 1.86 0.92
N THR A 93 -14.11 1.76 0.94
CA THR A 93 -14.81 0.76 1.76
C THR A 93 -14.56 -0.66 1.28
N ASP A 94 -14.59 -0.92 -0.02
CA ASP A 94 -14.53 -2.23 -0.67
C ASP A 94 -13.14 -2.63 -1.22
N PHE A 95 -12.08 -1.87 -0.93
CA PHE A 95 -10.73 -2.12 -1.45
C PHE A 95 -9.87 -3.02 -0.55
N GLY A 96 -10.47 -3.86 0.28
CA GLY A 96 -9.73 -4.73 1.22
C GLY A 96 -8.84 -5.73 0.51
N LYS A 97 -7.55 -5.82 0.94
CA LYS A 97 -6.57 -6.73 0.34
C LYS A 97 -6.25 -7.94 1.20
N GLY A 98 -6.85 -8.06 2.38
CA GLY A 98 -6.69 -9.22 3.25
C GLY A 98 -6.54 -8.84 4.73
N VAL A 99 -6.03 -9.79 5.48
CA VAL A 99 -5.75 -9.72 6.92
C VAL A 99 -4.33 -10.17 7.20
N ALA A 100 -3.80 -9.86 8.39
CA ALA A 100 -2.60 -10.50 8.90
C ALA A 100 -2.97 -11.56 9.94
N TYR A 101 -2.16 -12.60 10.05
CA TYR A 101 -2.24 -13.63 11.08
C TYR A 101 -0.93 -13.68 11.85
N ALA A 102 -1.02 -13.87 13.17
CA ALA A 102 0.11 -14.21 14.00
C ALA A 102 -0.31 -15.17 15.11
N GLU A 103 0.65 -15.96 15.58
CA GLU A 103 0.49 -16.69 16.84
C GLU A 103 1.10 -15.84 17.96
N VAL A 104 0.27 -15.52 18.96
CA VAL A 104 0.64 -14.70 20.11
C VAL A 104 0.36 -15.51 21.37
N ASP A 105 1.42 -15.88 22.09
CA ASP A 105 1.35 -16.70 23.32
C ASP A 105 0.51 -17.99 23.15
N GLY A 106 0.70 -18.68 22.00
CA GLY A 106 0.00 -19.93 21.68
C GLY A 106 -1.45 -19.75 21.20
N ARG A 107 -1.86 -18.51 20.91
CA ARG A 107 -3.18 -18.17 20.38
C ARG A 107 -3.08 -17.55 19.00
N GLY A 108 -3.82 -18.07 18.03
CA GLY A 108 -3.93 -17.44 16.71
C GLY A 108 -4.73 -16.14 16.79
N VAL A 109 -4.17 -15.08 16.22
CA VAL A 109 -4.77 -13.73 16.18
C VAL A 109 -4.82 -13.22 14.75
N ILE A 110 -5.96 -12.67 14.36
CA ILE A 110 -6.17 -11.98 13.09
C ILE A 110 -6.14 -10.48 13.34
N TYR A 111 -5.31 -9.76 12.58
CA TYR A 111 -5.26 -8.31 12.59
C TYR A 111 -5.83 -7.76 11.29
N ILE A 112 -6.66 -6.72 11.41
CA ILE A 112 -7.23 -6.01 10.26
C ILE A 112 -7.27 -4.50 10.50
N THR A 113 -6.85 -3.73 9.51
CA THR A 113 -7.12 -2.29 9.43
C THR A 113 -8.37 -2.07 8.59
N THR A 114 -9.36 -1.38 9.17
CA THR A 114 -10.69 -1.21 8.56
C THR A 114 -10.79 0.05 7.71
N PRO A 115 -11.86 0.21 6.91
CA PRO A 115 -12.12 1.45 6.17
C PRO A 115 -12.26 2.68 7.06
N ALA A 116 -12.76 2.52 8.29
CA ALA A 116 -12.87 3.58 9.29
C ALA A 116 -11.54 3.90 10.00
N PHE A 117 -10.47 3.20 9.61
CA PHE A 117 -9.13 3.35 10.17
C PHE A 117 -9.03 3.00 11.65
N PHE A 118 -9.67 1.88 12.02
CA PHE A 118 -9.42 1.17 13.27
C PHE A 118 -8.55 -0.06 12.99
N LEU A 119 -7.70 -0.42 13.94
CA LEU A 119 -6.98 -1.69 13.95
C LEU A 119 -7.67 -2.64 14.92
N TRP A 120 -8.11 -3.80 14.43
CA TRP A 120 -8.73 -4.83 15.23
C TRP A 120 -7.81 -6.03 15.38
N ALA A 121 -7.82 -6.63 16.58
CA ALA A 121 -7.22 -7.91 16.89
C ALA A 121 -8.31 -8.90 17.27
N LEU A 122 -8.48 -9.95 16.46
CA LEU A 122 -9.54 -10.93 16.59
C LEU A 122 -8.95 -12.30 16.92
N ASP A 123 -9.60 -13.04 17.79
CA ASP A 123 -9.30 -14.46 18.01
C ASP A 123 -9.57 -15.26 16.72
N ALA A 124 -8.56 -15.94 16.22
CA ALA A 124 -8.65 -16.65 14.94
C ALA A 124 -9.66 -17.80 14.94
N LYS A 125 -9.97 -18.41 16.11
CA LYS A 125 -10.94 -19.51 16.21
C LYS A 125 -12.38 -19.02 16.23
N THR A 126 -12.63 -17.83 16.79
CA THR A 126 -14.00 -17.37 17.07
C THR A 126 -14.39 -16.09 16.35
N GLY A 127 -13.44 -15.33 15.81
CA GLY A 127 -13.66 -14.02 15.22
C GLY A 127 -14.01 -12.92 16.23
N ARG A 128 -13.93 -13.20 17.53
CA ARG A 128 -14.24 -12.22 18.58
C ARG A 128 -13.05 -11.31 18.84
N PRO A 129 -13.29 -10.01 19.09
CA PRO A 129 -12.23 -9.10 19.54
C PRO A 129 -11.55 -9.61 20.81
N LEU A 130 -10.23 -9.36 20.92
CA LEU A 130 -9.44 -9.74 22.11
C LEU A 130 -9.65 -8.73 23.23
N GLU A 131 -10.33 -9.12 24.30
CA GLU A 131 -10.75 -8.22 25.39
C GLU A 131 -9.61 -7.42 26.04
N ASN A 132 -8.40 -7.99 26.13
CA ASN A 132 -7.25 -7.35 26.78
C ASN A 132 -6.26 -6.74 25.79
N TRP A 133 -6.68 -6.49 24.56
CA TRP A 133 -5.83 -5.89 23.52
C TRP A 133 -6.36 -4.51 23.13
N GLY A 134 -5.44 -3.55 22.93
CA GLY A 134 -5.79 -2.19 22.53
C GLY A 134 -6.40 -1.34 23.64
N ALA A 135 -7.30 -0.45 23.26
CA ALA A 135 -7.98 0.46 24.18
C ALA A 135 -9.48 0.54 23.87
N PRO A 136 -10.34 0.80 24.89
CA PRO A 136 -11.76 0.99 24.69
C PRO A 136 -12.03 2.16 23.73
N VAL A 137 -12.94 1.93 22.78
CA VAL A 137 -13.46 2.97 21.89
C VAL A 137 -14.89 3.30 22.33
N SER A 138 -15.12 4.53 22.75
CA SER A 138 -16.41 4.99 23.31
C SER A 138 -17.46 5.23 22.22
N LEU A 139 -17.83 4.16 21.50
CA LEU A 139 -18.88 4.18 20.47
C LEU A 139 -19.82 2.99 20.65
N GLU A 140 -21.08 3.20 20.27
CA GLU A 140 -22.09 2.14 20.33
C GLU A 140 -21.69 0.93 19.47
N GLY A 141 -21.78 -0.28 20.04
CA GLY A 141 -21.45 -1.54 19.39
C GLY A 141 -19.96 -1.90 19.39
N PHE A 142 -19.08 -1.02 19.85
CA PHE A 142 -17.67 -1.36 20.03
C PHE A 142 -17.47 -2.17 21.32
N SER A 143 -16.52 -3.11 21.27
CA SER A 143 -16.12 -3.92 22.43
C SER A 143 -15.23 -3.14 23.39
N GLU A 144 -15.12 -3.61 24.63
CA GLU A 144 -14.24 -3.02 25.66
C GLU A 144 -12.74 -3.12 25.30
N GLY A 145 -12.39 -4.00 24.36
CA GLY A 145 -11.02 -4.20 23.86
C GLY A 145 -11.02 -4.84 22.48
N GLY A 146 -9.84 -5.22 22.02
CA GLY A 146 -9.64 -5.81 20.69
C GLY A 146 -9.58 -4.78 19.56
N VAL A 147 -9.55 -3.50 19.87
CA VAL A 147 -9.58 -2.41 18.91
C VAL A 147 -8.65 -1.27 19.32
N LEU A 148 -8.12 -0.57 18.32
CA LEU A 148 -7.38 0.68 18.45
C LEU A 148 -7.91 1.71 17.47
N ASP A 149 -8.13 2.93 17.94
CA ASP A 149 -8.29 4.09 17.07
C ASP A 149 -6.92 4.60 16.64
N LEU A 150 -6.65 4.52 15.34
CA LEU A 150 -5.34 4.85 14.77
C LEU A 150 -5.15 6.34 14.48
N ILE A 151 -6.24 7.11 14.36
CA ILE A 151 -6.17 8.52 13.96
C ILE A 151 -5.37 9.39 14.95
N PRO A 152 -5.56 9.29 16.28
CA PRO A 152 -4.79 10.09 17.22
C PRO A 152 -3.27 9.91 17.09
N ASN A 153 -2.80 8.68 16.87
CA ASN A 153 -1.38 8.40 16.64
C ASN A 153 -0.90 8.94 15.30
N LEU A 154 -1.74 8.89 14.27
CA LEU A 154 -1.41 9.40 12.94
C LEU A 154 -1.24 10.91 12.93
N VAL A 155 -2.24 11.66 13.43
CA VAL A 155 -2.30 13.12 13.24
C VAL A 155 -1.73 13.93 14.41
N GLY A 156 -1.40 13.31 15.54
CA GLY A 156 -1.08 14.02 16.78
C GLY A 156 0.07 15.03 16.68
N ASP A 157 1.06 14.78 15.84
CA ASP A 157 2.20 15.67 15.56
C ASP A 157 2.13 16.38 14.20
N TRP A 158 1.02 16.22 13.46
CA TRP A 158 0.83 16.88 12.18
C TRP A 158 0.38 18.34 12.34
N GLY A 159 1.12 19.26 11.72
CA GLY A 159 0.92 20.71 11.89
C GLY A 159 -0.51 21.19 11.68
N PRO A 160 -1.20 20.89 10.57
CA PRO A 160 -2.59 21.28 10.34
C PRO A 160 -3.55 20.77 11.41
N TRP A 161 -3.35 19.57 11.96
CA TRP A 161 -4.13 19.07 13.08
C TRP A 161 -3.87 19.85 14.37
N GLN A 162 -2.59 20.11 14.68
CA GLN A 162 -2.22 20.90 15.85
C GLN A 162 -2.80 22.33 15.79
N GLU A 163 -2.80 22.96 14.62
CA GLU A 163 -3.44 24.24 14.40
C GLU A 163 -4.96 24.19 14.57
N HIS A 164 -5.61 23.12 14.11
CA HIS A 164 -7.05 22.89 14.31
C HIS A 164 -7.38 22.85 15.81
N VAL A 165 -6.63 22.06 16.57
CA VAL A 165 -6.81 21.96 18.04
C VAL A 165 -6.53 23.30 18.73
N ALA A 166 -5.49 24.03 18.33
CA ALA A 166 -5.15 25.34 18.90
C ALA A 166 -6.24 26.39 18.66
N ARG A 167 -7.06 26.23 17.62
CA ARG A 167 -8.25 27.07 17.35
C ARG A 167 -9.52 26.59 18.06
N GLY A 168 -9.43 25.60 18.95
CA GLY A 168 -10.56 25.05 19.70
C GLY A 168 -11.27 23.87 19.01
N GLY A 169 -10.68 23.33 17.95
CA GLY A 169 -11.17 22.12 17.33
C GLY A 169 -10.96 20.90 18.22
N THR A 170 -11.84 19.92 18.10
CA THR A 170 -11.82 18.69 18.89
C THR A 170 -11.81 17.46 18.00
N TYR A 171 -11.28 16.37 18.51
CA TYR A 171 -11.39 15.07 17.88
C TYR A 171 -12.74 14.44 18.20
N ASP A 172 -13.40 13.91 17.17
CA ASP A 172 -14.63 13.14 17.31
C ASP A 172 -14.36 11.71 16.79
N VAL A 173 -14.46 10.74 17.66
CA VAL A 173 -14.13 9.35 17.35
C VAL A 173 -15.06 8.72 16.30
N ASP A 174 -16.31 9.18 16.19
CA ASP A 174 -17.26 8.72 15.17
C ASP A 174 -16.97 9.35 13.79
N TYR A 175 -16.64 10.63 13.77
CA TYR A 175 -16.42 11.40 12.53
C TYR A 175 -14.96 11.40 12.05
N GLY A 176 -14.00 11.19 12.96
CA GLY A 176 -12.57 11.29 12.70
C GLY A 176 -12.09 12.73 12.62
N ILE A 177 -11.23 13.04 11.66
CA ILE A 177 -10.75 14.39 11.40
C ILE A 177 -11.76 15.19 10.56
N PRO A 178 -11.76 16.53 10.66
CA PRO A 178 -12.53 17.39 9.76
C PRO A 178 -12.17 17.15 8.28
N ARG A 179 -13.18 17.13 7.42
CA ARG A 179 -13.01 16.84 5.99
C ARG A 179 -12.08 17.83 5.28
N GLU A 180 -12.04 19.06 5.74
CA GLU A 180 -11.16 20.12 5.24
C GLU A 180 -9.68 19.87 5.51
N LEU A 181 -9.34 18.95 6.42
CA LEU A 181 -7.98 18.52 6.69
C LEU A 181 -7.58 17.26 5.88
N GLY A 182 -8.55 16.62 5.23
CA GLY A 182 -8.33 15.42 4.43
C GLY A 182 -9.22 14.25 4.85
N MET A 183 -8.92 13.09 4.29
CA MET A 183 -9.61 11.84 4.59
C MET A 183 -8.58 10.75 4.88
N VAL A 184 -8.90 9.90 5.86
CA VAL A 184 -8.04 8.80 6.27
C VAL A 184 -8.79 7.49 6.08
N THR A 185 -8.14 6.53 5.46
CA THR A 185 -8.64 5.17 5.29
C THR A 185 -7.47 4.18 5.19
N SER A 186 -7.75 2.92 5.02
CA SER A 186 -6.75 1.91 4.68
C SER A 186 -7.28 0.98 3.59
N SER A 187 -6.40 0.42 2.80
CA SER A 187 -6.73 -0.66 1.86
C SER A 187 -5.74 -1.83 1.94
N ALA A 188 -4.51 -1.58 2.38
CA ALA A 188 -3.54 -2.64 2.62
C ALA A 188 -3.81 -3.36 3.94
N PRO A 189 -3.61 -4.68 4.00
CA PRO A 189 -3.59 -5.38 5.27
C PRO A 189 -2.37 -4.95 6.08
N PRO A 190 -2.44 -4.97 7.41
CA PRO A 190 -1.24 -4.85 8.22
C PRO A 190 -0.32 -6.05 7.96
N ILE A 191 0.95 -5.93 8.31
CA ILE A 191 1.88 -7.06 8.35
C ILE A 191 2.35 -7.27 9.78
N VAL A 192 2.51 -8.53 10.18
CA VAL A 192 3.04 -8.88 11.49
C VAL A 192 4.41 -9.51 11.33
N VAL A 193 5.37 -8.98 12.05
CA VAL A 193 6.75 -9.49 12.08
C VAL A 193 7.40 -9.18 13.43
N ASN A 194 8.10 -10.16 14.01
CA ASN A 194 8.87 -10.06 15.25
C ASN A 194 8.10 -9.38 16.42
N GLY A 195 6.82 -9.70 16.58
CA GLY A 195 6.01 -9.14 17.65
C GLY A 195 5.43 -7.75 17.38
N VAL A 196 5.62 -7.20 16.17
CA VAL A 196 5.10 -5.89 15.78
C VAL A 196 4.03 -6.02 14.68
N VAL A 197 2.90 -5.34 14.85
CA VAL A 197 1.89 -5.09 13.82
C VAL A 197 2.25 -3.78 13.13
N VAL A 198 2.69 -3.86 11.89
CA VAL A 198 2.98 -2.67 11.08
C VAL A 198 1.73 -2.30 10.28
N VAL A 199 1.23 -1.09 10.50
CA VAL A 199 0.02 -0.56 9.89
C VAL A 199 0.36 0.27 8.68
N LEU A 200 -0.30 -0.05 7.58
CA LEU A 200 -0.18 0.63 6.30
C LEU A 200 -1.44 1.46 6.03
N ILE A 201 -1.24 2.64 5.49
CA ILE A 201 -2.31 3.60 5.25
C ILE A 201 -2.58 3.69 3.75
N GLY A 202 -3.85 3.82 3.38
CA GLY A 202 -4.27 4.14 2.03
C GLY A 202 -5.14 5.38 2.07
N HIS A 203 -4.77 6.40 1.31
CA HIS A 203 -5.62 7.57 1.10
C HIS A 203 -6.30 7.49 -0.28
N GLU A 204 -7.24 8.40 -0.50
CA GLU A 204 -7.81 8.65 -1.81
C GLU A 204 -7.48 10.10 -2.16
N PRO A 205 -6.35 10.33 -2.86
CA PRO A 205 -5.79 11.67 -2.87
C PRO A 205 -6.38 12.59 -3.89
N SER A 206 -7.22 12.29 -4.80
CA SER A 206 -7.40 13.20 -5.93
C SER A 206 -8.80 13.36 -6.47
N TYR A 207 -9.69 12.41 -6.27
CA TYR A 207 -10.96 12.40 -6.99
C TYR A 207 -11.93 13.49 -6.53
N ASP A 208 -11.89 13.83 -5.24
CA ASP A 208 -12.77 14.84 -4.64
C ASP A 208 -12.01 15.94 -3.89
N GLN A 209 -10.70 16.03 -4.10
CA GLN A 209 -9.89 16.95 -3.33
C GLN A 209 -9.99 18.36 -3.88
N THR A 210 -10.49 19.26 -3.06
CA THR A 210 -10.64 20.67 -3.37
C THR A 210 -9.55 21.55 -2.75
N ARG A 211 -8.61 20.93 -2.01
CA ARG A 211 -7.53 21.60 -1.26
C ARG A 211 -6.22 20.86 -1.46
N ILE A 212 -5.11 21.58 -1.19
CA ILE A 212 -3.75 20.99 -1.26
C ILE A 212 -3.38 20.22 0.01
N GLU A 213 -4.04 20.55 1.14
CA GLU A 213 -3.77 19.91 2.42
C GLU A 213 -4.36 18.49 2.45
N ASN A 214 -3.55 17.55 2.91
CA ASN A 214 -3.98 16.17 3.17
C ASN A 214 -3.14 15.56 4.29
N VAL A 215 -3.67 14.53 4.93
CA VAL A 215 -2.97 13.79 5.98
C VAL A 215 -1.83 12.99 5.39
N PRO A 216 -0.63 12.99 6.00
CA PRO A 216 0.46 12.10 5.61
C PRO A 216 0.10 10.64 5.81
N GLY A 217 0.59 9.78 4.93
CA GLY A 217 0.41 8.33 5.02
C GLY A 217 1.46 7.65 5.91
N ASP A 218 1.74 8.21 7.08
CA ASP A 218 2.78 7.75 7.98
C ASP A 218 2.60 6.29 8.37
N ILE A 219 3.72 5.55 8.46
CA ILE A 219 3.74 4.14 8.79
C ILE A 219 3.87 3.98 10.30
N MET A 220 3.09 3.09 10.90
CA MET A 220 3.05 2.94 12.36
C MET A 220 3.24 1.49 12.78
N GLY A 221 3.98 1.28 13.89
CA GLY A 221 4.17 -0.01 14.52
C GLY A 221 3.46 -0.10 15.88
N PHE A 222 2.84 -1.26 16.14
CA PHE A 222 2.13 -1.55 17.39
C PHE A 222 2.53 -2.92 17.91
N ASP A 223 2.58 -3.08 19.22
CA ASP A 223 2.85 -4.37 19.86
C ASP A 223 1.73 -5.38 19.61
N THR A 224 2.09 -6.62 19.21
CA THR A 224 1.11 -7.66 18.90
C THR A 224 0.31 -8.13 20.11
N LYS A 225 0.88 -8.09 21.32
CA LYS A 225 0.24 -8.61 22.53
C LYS A 225 -0.69 -7.63 23.20
N THR A 226 -0.33 -6.35 23.13
CA THR A 226 -1.01 -5.29 23.90
C THR A 226 -1.71 -4.26 23.02
N GLY A 227 -1.27 -4.08 21.76
CA GLY A 227 -1.70 -2.98 20.93
C GLY A 227 -1.03 -1.65 21.29
N GLU A 228 -0.01 -1.65 22.16
CA GLU A 228 0.73 -0.44 22.49
C GLU A 228 1.40 0.15 21.25
N PHE A 229 1.31 1.47 21.11
CA PHE A 229 2.00 2.21 20.05
C PHE A 229 3.51 2.20 20.30
N LEU A 230 4.29 1.75 19.32
CA LEU A 230 5.73 1.62 19.44
C LEU A 230 6.47 2.75 18.72
N TRP A 231 6.14 2.98 17.45
CA TRP A 231 6.83 3.95 16.62
C TRP A 231 5.98 4.43 15.44
N LYS A 232 6.41 5.57 14.87
CA LYS A 232 5.88 6.13 13.63
C LYS A 232 7.03 6.58 12.72
N PHE A 233 6.96 6.21 11.45
CA PHE A 233 7.85 6.71 10.41
C PHE A 233 7.12 7.76 9.58
N HIS A 234 7.67 8.96 9.49
CA HIS A 234 7.14 10.03 8.68
C HIS A 234 7.49 9.82 7.20
N VAL A 235 6.49 9.53 6.37
CA VAL A 235 6.70 9.40 4.91
C VAL A 235 6.97 10.76 4.25
N ILE A 236 6.54 11.86 4.89
CA ILE A 236 6.91 13.23 4.58
C ILE A 236 7.81 13.75 5.70
N PRO A 237 9.13 13.83 5.48
CA PRO A 237 10.09 14.19 6.53
C PRO A 237 9.82 15.56 7.15
N ARG A 238 9.96 15.64 8.46
CA ARG A 238 9.84 16.86 9.23
C ARG A 238 11.17 17.63 9.28
N PRO A 239 11.17 18.91 9.66
CA PRO A 239 12.41 19.68 9.85
C PRO A 239 13.42 18.95 10.73
N GLY A 240 14.62 18.73 10.21
CA GLY A 240 15.69 17.99 10.88
C GLY A 240 15.73 16.49 10.58
N GLU A 241 14.72 15.92 9.94
CA GLU A 241 14.74 14.55 9.46
C GLU A 241 15.38 14.45 8.08
N PHE A 242 15.94 13.29 7.77
CA PHE A 242 16.55 13.01 6.47
C PHE A 242 15.51 13.11 5.34
N GLY A 243 15.85 13.83 4.29
CA GLY A 243 14.99 14.01 3.10
C GLY A 243 14.07 15.24 3.18
N HIS A 244 14.03 15.95 4.32
CA HIS A 244 13.24 17.18 4.44
C HIS A 244 13.61 18.23 3.39
N GLU A 245 14.89 18.35 3.07
CA GLU A 245 15.41 19.27 2.06
C GLU A 245 14.89 19.01 0.64
N THR A 246 14.29 17.85 0.39
CA THR A 246 13.68 17.51 -0.91
C THR A 246 12.28 18.09 -1.09
N TRP A 247 11.76 18.78 -0.08
CA TRP A 247 10.46 19.46 -0.06
C TRP A 247 10.66 20.96 -0.10
N GLU A 248 10.72 21.52 -1.30
CA GLU A 248 10.93 22.95 -1.49
C GLU A 248 9.67 23.76 -1.13
N ASN A 249 9.83 25.06 -0.86
CA ASN A 249 8.77 26.00 -0.54
C ASN A 249 7.89 25.58 0.65
N ASP A 250 8.46 24.91 1.64
CA ASP A 250 7.75 24.39 2.81
C ASP A 250 6.56 23.46 2.47
N ALA A 251 6.58 22.83 1.30
CA ALA A 251 5.48 21.99 0.83
C ALA A 251 5.16 20.80 1.76
N TRP A 252 6.11 20.35 2.57
CA TRP A 252 5.92 19.34 3.60
C TRP A 252 4.82 19.67 4.62
N ARG A 253 4.51 20.97 4.80
CA ARG A 253 3.52 21.43 5.79
C ARG A 253 2.09 21.03 5.48
N TRP A 254 1.76 20.99 4.20
CA TRP A 254 0.40 20.72 3.73
C TRP A 254 0.27 19.48 2.86
N SER A 255 1.38 19.01 2.28
CA SER A 255 1.36 17.80 1.47
C SER A 255 0.99 16.59 2.32
N GLY A 256 0.30 15.66 1.72
CA GLY A 256 -0.12 14.44 2.36
C GLY A 256 -0.14 13.27 1.39
N ASP A 257 -0.90 12.24 1.73
CA ASP A 257 -0.88 10.95 1.10
C ASP A 257 0.51 10.29 1.22
N MET A 258 1.14 9.90 0.14
CA MET A 258 2.34 9.05 0.12
C MET A 258 2.12 7.71 0.84
N SER A 259 0.88 7.25 0.77
CA SER A 259 0.43 6.06 1.46
C SER A 259 1.07 4.79 0.89
N THR A 260 1.03 3.74 1.69
CA THR A 260 1.47 2.39 1.33
C THR A 260 0.24 1.51 1.07
N TRP A 261 -0.39 1.67 -0.08
CA TRP A 261 -1.57 0.87 -0.39
C TRP A 261 -1.25 -0.53 -0.93
N ALA A 262 -0.01 -0.78 -1.37
CA ALA A 262 0.46 -2.12 -1.65
C ALA A 262 0.70 -2.90 -0.34
N PRO A 263 0.54 -4.23 -0.32
CA PRO A 263 0.97 -5.03 0.82
C PRO A 263 2.48 -4.89 1.06
N ALA A 264 2.90 -5.06 2.31
CA ALA A 264 4.31 -5.08 2.68
C ALA A 264 4.90 -6.50 2.62
N SER A 265 6.23 -6.58 2.65
CA SER A 265 7.00 -7.81 2.85
C SER A 265 7.94 -7.65 4.05
N ALA A 266 8.40 -8.75 4.62
CA ALA A 266 9.31 -8.70 5.76
C ALA A 266 10.35 -9.81 5.70
N ASP A 267 11.49 -9.54 6.30
CA ASP A 267 12.53 -10.52 6.60
C ASP A 267 12.70 -10.58 8.13
N PRO A 268 12.11 -11.60 8.79
CA PRO A 268 12.16 -11.73 10.24
C PRO A 268 13.57 -11.95 10.80
N GLU A 269 14.48 -12.54 10.00
CA GLU A 269 15.87 -12.78 10.42
C GLU A 269 16.68 -11.49 10.44
N LEU A 270 16.43 -10.60 9.47
CA LEU A 270 17.05 -9.28 9.42
C LEU A 270 16.33 -8.27 10.32
N GLY A 271 15.13 -8.58 10.80
CA GLY A 271 14.29 -7.65 11.54
C GLY A 271 13.83 -6.46 10.70
N LEU A 272 13.62 -6.66 9.40
CA LEU A 272 13.25 -5.60 8.45
C LEU A 272 11.84 -5.80 7.86
N VAL A 273 11.11 -4.70 7.75
CA VAL A 273 9.90 -4.61 6.93
C VAL A 273 10.17 -3.76 5.70
N TYR A 274 9.71 -4.24 4.55
CA TYR A 274 9.87 -3.57 3.26
C TYR A 274 8.53 -3.09 2.74
N LEU A 275 8.48 -1.82 2.39
CA LEU A 275 7.27 -1.12 2.01
C LEU A 275 7.53 -0.29 0.76
N VAL A 276 6.44 0.07 0.08
CA VAL A 276 6.49 0.99 -1.05
C VAL A 276 5.52 2.13 -0.85
N THR A 277 5.90 3.32 -1.25
CA THR A 277 5.08 4.52 -1.14
C THR A 277 4.61 4.98 -2.52
N ASN A 278 3.51 5.70 -2.56
CA ASN A 278 3.01 6.35 -3.78
C ASN A 278 3.33 7.85 -3.81
N ALA A 279 2.75 8.55 -4.77
CA ALA A 279 2.89 10.00 -4.91
C ALA A 279 2.22 10.75 -3.76
N SER A 280 2.71 11.97 -3.52
CA SER A 280 2.01 12.93 -2.67
C SER A 280 0.82 13.55 -3.41
N THR A 281 -0.13 14.08 -2.66
CA THR A 281 -1.19 14.95 -3.15
C THR A 281 -0.60 16.26 -3.71
N VAL A 282 -1.01 16.77 -4.81
CA VAL A 282 -1.91 16.34 -5.89
C VAL A 282 -1.12 15.53 -6.92
N GLN A 283 -1.67 14.42 -7.42
CA GLN A 283 -0.87 13.48 -8.19
C GLN A 283 -0.49 13.96 -9.60
N THR A 284 -1.30 14.77 -10.24
CA THR A 284 -1.10 15.19 -11.64
C THR A 284 -0.50 16.58 -11.79
N TYR A 285 -0.21 17.27 -10.69
CA TYR A 285 0.39 18.60 -10.68
C TYR A 285 1.34 18.75 -9.49
N ALA A 286 2.62 18.97 -9.78
CA ALA A 286 3.66 19.04 -8.75
C ALA A 286 4.07 20.48 -8.38
N GLY A 287 3.42 21.50 -8.94
CA GLY A 287 3.73 22.91 -8.65
C GLY A 287 3.51 23.33 -7.19
N HIS A 288 2.66 22.58 -6.46
CA HIS A 288 2.46 22.79 -5.01
C HIS A 288 3.57 22.18 -4.15
N ARG A 289 4.37 21.27 -4.71
CA ARG A 289 5.38 20.49 -4.01
C ARG A 289 6.64 20.31 -4.85
N PRO A 290 7.33 21.40 -5.22
CA PRO A 290 8.58 21.29 -5.98
C PRO A 290 9.63 20.53 -5.17
N GLY A 291 10.62 19.99 -5.86
CA GLY A 291 11.65 19.12 -5.31
C GLY A 291 11.39 17.65 -5.57
N HIS A 292 12.26 16.77 -5.08
CA HIS A 292 12.16 15.32 -5.31
C HIS A 292 11.07 14.63 -4.48
N ASN A 293 10.58 15.27 -3.40
CA ASN A 293 9.51 14.81 -2.52
C ASN A 293 9.76 13.43 -1.88
N LEU A 294 10.89 13.28 -1.20
CA LEU A 294 11.18 12.03 -0.47
C LEU A 294 10.19 11.88 0.72
N PHE A 295 9.60 10.72 0.97
CA PHE A 295 9.88 9.41 0.40
C PHE A 295 8.82 8.97 -0.64
N GLY A 296 8.22 9.86 -1.41
CA GLY A 296 7.26 9.49 -2.46
C GLY A 296 7.90 8.61 -3.52
N GLY A 297 7.14 7.62 -4.02
CA GLY A 297 7.59 6.70 -5.06
C GLY A 297 8.84 5.90 -4.67
N SER A 298 8.95 5.49 -3.42
CA SER A 298 10.15 4.85 -2.87
C SER A 298 9.89 3.42 -2.41
N VAL A 299 10.94 2.61 -2.45
CA VAL A 299 11.08 1.39 -1.66
C VAL A 299 11.74 1.78 -0.33
N LEU A 300 11.18 1.34 0.78
CA LEU A 300 11.65 1.60 2.12
C LEU A 300 11.96 0.27 2.82
N ALA A 301 13.09 0.19 3.51
CA ALA A 301 13.39 -0.84 4.50
C ALA A 301 13.45 -0.19 5.89
N LEU A 302 12.52 -0.56 6.74
CA LEU A 302 12.45 -0.06 8.11
C LEU A 302 12.79 -1.18 9.09
N ASP A 303 13.51 -0.81 10.14
CA ASP A 303 13.69 -1.68 11.30
C ASP A 303 12.35 -1.90 11.99
N VAL A 304 11.99 -3.15 12.23
CA VAL A 304 10.67 -3.51 12.74
C VAL A 304 10.46 -3.05 14.18
N GLU A 305 11.51 -3.09 15.02
CA GLU A 305 11.39 -2.76 16.44
C GLU A 305 11.33 -1.26 16.69
N THR A 306 12.05 -0.48 15.86
CA THR A 306 12.22 0.96 16.09
C THR A 306 11.54 1.86 15.08
N GLY A 307 11.15 1.33 13.90
CA GLY A 307 10.66 2.12 12.79
C GLY A 307 11.75 2.94 12.08
N GLU A 308 13.01 2.81 12.49
CA GLU A 308 14.12 3.54 11.85
C GLU A 308 14.37 3.04 10.43
N ARG A 309 14.61 3.99 9.51
CA ARG A 309 14.94 3.68 8.13
C ARG A 309 16.37 3.10 8.06
N ARG A 310 16.46 1.84 7.61
CA ARG A 310 17.75 1.19 7.35
C ARG A 310 18.29 1.62 5.99
N TRP A 311 17.45 1.57 4.96
CA TRP A 311 17.74 2.07 3.63
C TRP A 311 16.47 2.44 2.87
N HIS A 312 16.60 3.14 1.76
CA HIS A 312 15.54 3.43 0.81
C HIS A 312 16.10 3.60 -0.59
N PHE A 313 15.24 3.50 -1.58
CA PHE A 313 15.53 3.93 -2.94
C PHE A 313 14.29 4.58 -3.54
N GLN A 314 14.43 5.80 -4.06
CA GLN A 314 13.35 6.49 -4.74
C GLN A 314 13.29 6.04 -6.20
N ILE A 315 12.23 5.31 -6.56
CA ILE A 315 12.01 4.73 -7.89
C ILE A 315 11.67 5.80 -8.94
N HIS A 316 11.03 6.87 -8.50
CA HIS A 316 10.74 8.02 -9.35
C HIS A 316 10.63 9.30 -8.52
N HIS A 317 11.18 10.38 -9.06
CA HIS A 317 11.23 11.69 -8.43
C HIS A 317 9.98 12.49 -8.77
N SER A 318 9.38 13.18 -7.79
CA SER A 318 8.26 14.12 -7.96
C SER A 318 7.16 13.57 -8.89
N ASP A 319 6.59 12.43 -8.53
CA ASP A 319 5.59 11.73 -9.35
C ASP A 319 4.37 12.64 -9.66
N GLN A 320 4.05 12.76 -10.93
CA GLN A 320 2.86 13.43 -11.46
C GLN A 320 2.14 12.59 -12.53
N TRP A 321 2.45 11.30 -12.59
CA TRP A 321 1.92 10.35 -13.58
C TRP A 321 1.06 9.26 -12.94
N ASN A 322 0.91 9.28 -11.61
CA ASN A 322 0.28 8.21 -10.84
C ASN A 322 1.06 6.88 -10.99
N TYR A 323 2.37 6.95 -10.89
CA TYR A 323 3.27 5.80 -10.98
C TYR A 323 3.50 5.12 -9.64
N ASP A 324 2.43 5.02 -8.83
CA ASP A 324 2.44 4.27 -7.57
C ASP A 324 3.08 2.90 -7.75
N LEU A 325 3.75 2.44 -6.71
CA LEU A 325 4.30 1.09 -6.65
C LEU A 325 3.21 0.10 -6.21
N PRO A 326 2.63 -0.71 -7.14
CA PRO A 326 1.38 -1.42 -6.88
C PRO A 326 1.57 -2.78 -6.23
N THR A 327 2.81 -3.29 -6.23
CA THR A 327 3.12 -4.65 -5.77
C THR A 327 3.92 -4.62 -4.48
N PRO A 328 3.74 -5.62 -3.60
CA PRO A 328 4.66 -5.78 -2.49
C PRO A 328 6.08 -6.00 -3.02
N PRO A 329 7.12 -5.51 -2.31
CA PRO A 329 8.49 -5.92 -2.58
C PRO A 329 8.61 -7.44 -2.47
N MET A 330 9.13 -8.11 -3.49
CA MET A 330 9.31 -9.57 -3.49
C MET A 330 10.72 -9.91 -3.02
N LEU A 331 10.82 -10.69 -1.95
CA LEU A 331 12.10 -11.13 -1.39
C LEU A 331 12.45 -12.51 -1.92
N MET A 332 13.64 -12.63 -2.49
CA MET A 332 14.15 -13.91 -2.99
C MET A 332 15.67 -13.87 -2.99
N ASP A 333 16.28 -15.04 -3.22
CA ASP A 333 17.73 -15.10 -3.46
C ASP A 333 17.99 -15.21 -4.96
N LEU A 334 18.84 -14.33 -5.46
CA LEU A 334 19.31 -14.36 -6.83
C LEU A 334 20.73 -14.93 -6.90
N THR A 335 21.04 -15.65 -7.95
CA THR A 335 22.43 -16.00 -8.28
C THR A 335 22.88 -15.13 -9.44
N VAL A 336 23.83 -14.23 -9.20
CA VAL A 336 24.40 -13.32 -10.19
C VAL A 336 25.90 -13.56 -10.25
N ASP A 337 26.42 -13.88 -11.43
CA ASP A 337 27.83 -14.20 -11.67
C ASP A 337 28.41 -15.27 -10.73
N GLY A 338 27.56 -16.22 -10.31
CA GLY A 338 27.90 -17.32 -9.40
C GLY A 338 27.79 -16.99 -7.90
N GLU A 339 27.48 -15.76 -7.54
CA GLU A 339 27.27 -15.33 -6.16
C GLU A 339 25.77 -15.30 -5.82
N ARG A 340 25.42 -15.82 -4.64
CA ARG A 340 24.04 -15.75 -4.10
C ARG A 340 23.84 -14.42 -3.37
N ILE A 341 22.89 -13.64 -3.85
CA ILE A 341 22.55 -12.32 -3.30
C ILE A 341 21.14 -12.38 -2.70
N PRO A 342 20.97 -12.00 -1.43
CA PRO A 342 19.65 -11.81 -0.87
C PRO A 342 19.01 -10.58 -1.53
N ALA A 343 18.01 -10.82 -2.39
CA ALA A 343 17.46 -9.78 -3.24
C ALA A 343 16.06 -9.32 -2.80
N LEU A 344 15.78 -8.05 -3.10
CA LEU A 344 14.46 -7.46 -3.14
C LEU A 344 14.17 -7.07 -4.58
N ILE A 345 13.04 -7.54 -5.12
CA ILE A 345 12.59 -7.23 -6.48
C ILE A 345 11.35 -6.36 -6.41
N GLN A 346 11.38 -5.20 -7.07
CA GLN A 346 10.26 -4.28 -7.15
C GLN A 346 9.80 -4.10 -8.60
N ASN A 347 8.59 -4.57 -8.87
CA ASN A 347 7.88 -4.30 -10.12
C ASN A 347 7.16 -2.96 -10.04
N THR A 348 7.10 -2.25 -11.16
CA THR A 348 6.53 -0.91 -11.23
C THR A 348 5.40 -0.81 -12.26
N LYS A 349 4.57 0.23 -12.17
CA LYS A 349 3.56 0.56 -13.19
C LYS A 349 4.19 0.90 -14.54
N GLN A 350 5.43 1.36 -14.55
CA GLN A 350 6.18 1.70 -15.75
C GLN A 350 6.66 0.47 -16.53
N GLY A 351 6.40 -0.76 -16.04
CA GLY A 351 6.96 -1.96 -16.64
C GLY A 351 8.46 -2.13 -16.42
N LEU A 352 9.04 -1.35 -15.51
CA LEU A 352 10.42 -1.47 -15.06
C LEU A 352 10.49 -2.39 -13.84
N VAL A 353 11.60 -3.10 -13.70
CA VAL A 353 11.88 -3.98 -12.58
C VAL A 353 13.18 -3.53 -11.92
N PHE A 354 13.11 -3.17 -10.66
CA PHE A 354 14.28 -2.81 -9.86
C PHE A 354 14.68 -3.97 -8.96
N ALA A 355 15.99 -4.18 -8.81
CA ALA A 355 16.53 -5.24 -7.98
C ALA A 355 17.61 -4.68 -7.05
N PHE A 356 17.45 -4.96 -5.76
CA PHE A 356 18.34 -4.49 -4.70
C PHE A 356 18.82 -5.64 -3.84
N ASN A 357 20.01 -5.52 -3.26
CA ASN A 357 20.35 -6.31 -2.08
C ASN A 357 19.41 -5.89 -0.94
N ARG A 358 18.62 -6.84 -0.38
CA ARG A 358 17.60 -6.50 0.61
C ARG A 358 18.16 -6.08 1.97
N GLU A 359 19.41 -6.41 2.27
CA GLU A 359 20.09 -6.02 3.51
C GLU A 359 20.59 -4.57 3.46
N THR A 360 21.18 -4.18 2.31
CA THR A 360 21.90 -2.92 2.17
C THR A 360 21.19 -1.85 1.35
N GLY A 361 20.24 -2.25 0.49
CA GLY A 361 19.60 -1.38 -0.48
C GLY A 361 20.45 -1.07 -1.71
N GLU A 362 21.64 -1.67 -1.83
CA GLU A 362 22.48 -1.47 -3.02
C GLU A 362 21.82 -2.12 -4.24
N PRO A 363 21.74 -1.39 -5.38
CA PRO A 363 21.24 -1.96 -6.63
C PRO A 363 22.10 -3.15 -7.08
N ILE A 364 21.45 -4.26 -7.45
CA ILE A 364 22.15 -5.46 -7.98
C ILE A 364 22.72 -5.18 -9.38
N TRP A 365 22.00 -4.39 -10.16
CA TRP A 365 22.47 -3.88 -11.46
C TRP A 365 22.45 -2.35 -11.46
N PRO A 366 23.32 -1.68 -12.25
CA PRO A 366 23.34 -0.24 -12.28
C PRO A 366 21.98 0.38 -12.61
N ILE A 367 21.68 1.48 -11.94
CA ILE A 367 20.52 2.33 -12.20
C ILE A 367 21.05 3.66 -12.71
N GLU A 368 20.53 4.15 -13.83
CA GLU A 368 20.97 5.35 -14.50
C GLU A 368 19.95 6.47 -14.33
N GLU A 369 20.40 7.63 -13.92
CA GLU A 369 19.61 8.87 -13.98
C GLU A 369 19.57 9.37 -15.42
N ARG A 370 18.38 9.31 -16.05
CA ARG A 370 18.21 9.74 -17.44
C ARG A 370 17.37 11.01 -17.52
N PRO A 371 17.74 11.98 -18.36
CA PRO A 371 16.95 13.18 -18.59
C PRO A 371 15.55 12.86 -19.10
N VAL A 372 14.54 13.59 -18.60
CA VAL A 372 13.15 13.44 -19.01
C VAL A 372 12.55 14.73 -19.53
N MET A 373 11.41 14.61 -20.23
CA MET A 373 10.70 15.77 -20.77
C MET A 373 10.24 16.67 -19.63
N GLN A 374 10.49 17.97 -19.79
CA GLN A 374 10.08 18.98 -18.83
C GLN A 374 8.67 19.47 -19.12
N THR A 375 7.90 19.78 -18.07
CA THR A 375 6.56 20.35 -18.21
C THR A 375 6.57 21.74 -18.80
N GLU A 376 5.56 22.05 -19.61
CA GLU A 376 5.29 23.40 -20.14
C GLU A 376 4.14 24.08 -19.39
N VAL A 377 3.51 23.38 -18.43
CA VAL A 377 2.41 23.91 -17.64
C VAL A 377 2.93 24.97 -16.66
N PRO A 378 2.43 26.20 -16.71
CA PRO A 378 2.90 27.27 -15.83
C PRO A 378 2.81 26.91 -14.35
N GLY A 379 3.93 27.08 -13.64
CA GLY A 379 4.01 26.79 -12.20
C GLY A 379 4.14 25.32 -11.84
N ASN A 380 4.03 24.40 -12.79
CA ASN A 380 4.27 22.97 -12.53
C ASN A 380 5.78 22.67 -12.45
N TYR A 381 6.14 21.53 -11.88
CA TYR A 381 7.51 21.08 -11.69
C TYR A 381 7.68 19.65 -12.19
N THR A 382 8.73 19.39 -12.94
CA THR A 382 9.15 18.04 -13.34
C THR A 382 10.62 17.87 -12.93
N SER A 383 10.95 16.77 -12.25
CA SER A 383 12.34 16.45 -11.96
C SER A 383 13.15 16.37 -13.26
N PRO A 384 14.39 16.91 -13.31
CA PRO A 384 15.20 16.89 -14.52
C PRO A 384 15.53 15.50 -15.04
N THR A 385 15.65 14.54 -14.13
CA THR A 385 16.00 13.15 -14.44
C THR A 385 15.08 12.19 -13.70
N GLN A 386 15.07 10.94 -14.16
CA GLN A 386 14.41 9.83 -13.51
C GLN A 386 15.31 8.58 -13.54
N PRO A 387 15.23 7.70 -12.53
CA PRO A 387 16.04 6.50 -12.46
C PRO A 387 15.52 5.41 -13.41
N TYR A 388 16.44 4.80 -14.17
CA TYR A 388 16.19 3.69 -15.07
C TYR A 388 17.11 2.51 -14.71
N PRO A 389 16.55 1.34 -14.34
CA PRO A 389 17.37 0.14 -14.16
C PRO A 389 17.93 -0.31 -15.50
N THR A 390 19.19 -0.78 -15.51
CA THR A 390 19.82 -1.31 -16.73
C THR A 390 19.48 -2.78 -16.96
N ARG A 391 19.02 -3.47 -15.93
CA ARG A 391 18.55 -4.89 -15.95
C ARG A 391 17.50 -5.11 -14.88
N PRO A 392 16.58 -6.11 -15.11
CA PRO A 392 16.32 -6.76 -16.38
C PRO A 392 15.80 -5.80 -17.44
N GLU A 393 15.67 -6.26 -18.68
CA GLU A 393 15.01 -5.49 -19.74
C GLU A 393 13.57 -5.14 -19.30
N PRO A 394 13.04 -3.99 -19.72
CA PRO A 394 11.66 -3.61 -19.41
C PRO A 394 10.67 -4.69 -19.83
N LEU A 395 9.63 -4.89 -19.01
CA LEU A 395 8.56 -5.85 -19.29
C LEU A 395 7.77 -5.47 -20.56
N ASP A 396 7.68 -4.19 -20.84
CA ASP A 396 7.05 -3.65 -22.05
C ASP A 396 7.92 -2.52 -22.64
N PRO A 397 8.63 -2.81 -23.74
CA PRO A 397 9.45 -1.82 -24.44
C PRO A 397 8.65 -0.63 -25.01
N ILE A 398 7.34 -0.82 -25.33
CA ILE A 398 6.48 0.25 -25.86
C ILE A 398 6.27 1.31 -24.79
N VAL A 399 5.99 0.89 -23.56
CA VAL A 399 5.79 1.81 -22.43
C VAL A 399 7.04 2.67 -22.21
N VAL A 400 8.23 2.07 -22.30
CA VAL A 400 9.50 2.78 -22.06
C VAL A 400 9.86 3.72 -23.20
N ASN A 401 9.73 3.25 -24.45
CA ASN A 401 10.18 3.98 -25.64
C ASN A 401 9.10 4.92 -26.21
N GLY A 402 7.88 4.73 -25.77
CA GLY A 402 6.70 5.45 -26.26
C GLY A 402 5.96 4.73 -27.37
N LEU A 403 4.70 5.08 -27.51
CA LEU A 403 3.83 4.59 -28.58
C LEU A 403 4.27 5.18 -29.92
N THR A 404 4.42 4.33 -30.94
CA THR A 404 4.69 4.73 -32.32
C THR A 404 3.57 4.24 -33.25
N GLU A 405 3.55 4.70 -34.50
CA GLU A 405 2.53 4.30 -35.49
C GLU A 405 2.46 2.79 -35.73
N GLU A 406 3.54 2.06 -35.52
CA GLU A 406 3.59 0.60 -35.69
C GLU A 406 2.84 -0.19 -34.61
N PHE A 407 2.56 0.46 -33.44
CA PHE A 407 1.78 -0.14 -32.36
C PHE A 407 0.30 0.25 -32.39
N VAL A 408 -0.09 1.08 -33.36
CA VAL A 408 -1.49 1.46 -33.53
C VAL A 408 -2.25 0.32 -34.19
N ILE A 409 -3.50 0.10 -33.71
CA ILE A 409 -4.39 -0.92 -34.28
C ILE A 409 -4.47 -0.78 -35.81
N ASP A 410 -4.26 -1.86 -36.55
CA ASP A 410 -4.18 -1.89 -38.01
C ASP A 410 -4.96 -3.05 -38.64
N TYR A 411 -6.00 -3.56 -37.95
CA TYR A 411 -6.83 -4.66 -38.44
C TYR A 411 -7.50 -4.33 -39.79
N THR A 412 -7.82 -3.06 -40.06
CA THR A 412 -8.19 -2.54 -41.37
C THR A 412 -7.56 -1.15 -41.56
N PRO A 413 -7.37 -0.70 -42.84
CA PRO A 413 -6.88 0.64 -43.13
C PRO A 413 -7.72 1.75 -42.47
N GLU A 414 -9.03 1.58 -42.43
CA GLU A 414 -9.97 2.55 -41.88
C GLU A 414 -9.81 2.65 -40.36
N LEU A 415 -9.64 1.50 -39.65
CA LEU A 415 -9.36 1.50 -38.20
C LEU A 415 -8.02 2.13 -37.87
N LYS A 416 -6.99 1.85 -38.67
CA LYS A 416 -5.68 2.49 -38.49
C LYS A 416 -5.79 4.00 -38.66
N GLN A 417 -6.47 4.48 -39.69
CA GLN A 417 -6.69 5.89 -39.91
C GLN A 417 -7.42 6.56 -38.71
N GLN A 418 -8.50 5.97 -38.22
CA GLN A 418 -9.24 6.47 -37.06
C GLN A 418 -8.36 6.54 -35.82
N ALA A 419 -7.55 5.51 -35.58
CA ALA A 419 -6.65 5.47 -34.44
C ALA A 419 -5.55 6.54 -34.55
N MET A 420 -5.00 6.77 -35.75
CA MET A 420 -4.03 7.84 -36.01
C MET A 420 -4.63 9.25 -35.83
N GLU A 421 -5.90 9.44 -36.25
CA GLU A 421 -6.64 10.67 -36.01
C GLU A 421 -6.77 10.95 -34.50
N ILE A 422 -7.17 9.92 -33.72
CA ILE A 422 -7.26 10.02 -32.26
C ILE A 422 -5.90 10.35 -31.63
N LEU A 423 -4.82 9.68 -32.06
CA LEU A 423 -3.48 9.93 -31.54
C LEU A 423 -2.98 11.34 -31.78
N SER A 424 -3.40 11.99 -32.88
CA SER A 424 -2.97 13.34 -33.21
C SER A 424 -3.41 14.40 -32.19
N ASP A 425 -4.43 14.09 -31.38
CA ASP A 425 -4.94 14.97 -30.32
C ASP A 425 -4.17 14.82 -29.00
N TYR A 426 -3.22 13.87 -28.91
CA TYR A 426 -2.48 13.59 -27.69
C TYR A 426 -0.99 13.84 -27.86
N ARG A 427 -0.34 14.27 -26.78
CA ARG A 427 1.13 14.25 -26.69
C ARG A 427 1.57 12.84 -26.34
N ILE A 428 2.18 12.15 -27.29
CA ILE A 428 2.72 10.81 -27.10
C ILE A 428 4.23 10.86 -26.89
N GLY A 429 4.78 9.88 -26.19
CA GLY A 429 6.22 9.79 -25.92
C GLY A 429 6.53 8.60 -25.02
N GLY A 430 7.74 8.58 -24.45
CA GLY A 430 8.15 7.57 -23.47
C GLY A 430 7.52 7.78 -22.09
N LEU A 431 8.08 7.09 -21.09
CA LEU A 431 7.51 6.97 -19.74
C LEU A 431 7.13 8.28 -19.06
N TYR A 432 7.94 9.30 -19.18
CA TYR A 432 7.81 10.51 -18.36
C TYR A 432 7.40 11.75 -19.19
N VAL A 433 6.40 11.58 -20.05
CA VAL A 433 5.74 12.72 -20.70
C VAL A 433 4.84 13.40 -19.64
N PRO A 434 5.13 14.66 -19.28
CA PRO A 434 4.38 15.33 -18.25
C PRO A 434 2.93 15.62 -18.68
N PRO A 435 1.98 15.64 -17.74
CA PRO A 435 0.62 16.09 -17.99
C PRO A 435 0.58 17.53 -18.56
N LEU A 436 -0.43 17.80 -19.40
CA LEU A 436 -0.65 19.10 -20.05
C LEU A 436 -1.70 19.91 -19.29
#